data_97dfcbb6f8d0c77ac42b1595f6577255
#
_entry.id   97dfcbb6f8d0c77ac42b1595f6577255
#
_cell.length_a   1.000
_cell.length_b   1.000
_cell.length_c   1.000
_cell.angle_alpha   90.00
_cell.angle_beta   90.00
_cell.angle_gamma   90.00
#
_symmetry.space_group_name_H-M   'P 1'
#
loop_
_entity.id
_entity.type
_entity.pdbx_description
1 polymer ?
#
loop_
_entity_poly.entity_id
_entity_poly.type
_entity_poly.pdbx_seq_one_letter_code
_entity_poly.pdbx_strand_id
1 'polypeptide(L)'
;LTSISELTFFGTPVVHLKEINSTNEYLKNVTTHSSLAVVADYQTEGRGQYGKVWESVSNQNLTFSFQWYPINLKVEQGFKISQLVSLVILDAVNQFIAPDKAYIKWPNDIIIKNKKICGILIEPTIQNNLIQKVIVGIGLNVNQTQFQENMPNASSLSSLFPNRTWEINVILEKMITSFEMQLPILQNINTRLFFNGNLFKINEVVTIKKENEILSCINLGVDEEGFWVLKNLSNNDILTIASSQEIEYVY
;
A
#
# COMPACT_ATOMS: atom_id res chain seq x y z
N LEU A 1 26.21 1.15 4.91
CA LEU A 1 24.86 0.59 4.82
C LEU A 1 24.45 0.12 6.21
N THR A 2 23.35 0.66 6.72
CA THR A 2 22.79 0.28 8.02
C THR A 2 22.33 -1.18 7.95
N SER A 3 22.73 -2.01 8.90
CA SER A 3 22.22 -3.39 9.02
C SER A 3 20.75 -3.33 9.48
N ILE A 4 19.88 -4.22 8.99
CA ILE A 4 18.50 -4.33 9.48
C ILE A 4 18.43 -4.48 11.00
N SER A 5 19.39 -5.19 11.59
CA SER A 5 19.50 -5.38 13.05
C SER A 5 19.74 -4.09 13.84
N GLU A 6 20.14 -3.01 13.19
CA GLU A 6 20.36 -1.69 13.80
C GLU A 6 19.17 -0.76 13.64
N LEU A 7 18.19 -1.14 12.78
CA LEU A 7 16.99 -0.34 12.56
C LEU A 7 16.02 -0.45 13.74
N THR A 8 15.39 0.68 14.04
CA THR A 8 14.27 0.75 15.01
C THR A 8 13.04 1.34 14.33
N PHE A 9 11.87 1.00 14.85
CA PHE A 9 10.59 1.57 14.45
C PHE A 9 9.90 2.11 15.70
N PHE A 10 9.75 3.44 15.77
CA PHE A 10 9.33 4.15 16.98
C PHE A 10 10.12 3.71 18.23
N GLY A 11 11.44 3.59 18.10
CA GLY A 11 12.34 3.21 19.19
C GLY A 11 12.37 1.72 19.53
N THR A 12 11.57 0.88 18.85
CA THR A 12 11.57 -0.58 19.03
C THR A 12 12.41 -1.24 17.92
N PRO A 13 13.34 -2.16 18.24
CA PRO A 13 14.10 -2.85 17.20
C PRO A 13 13.22 -3.53 16.16
N VAL A 14 13.60 -3.43 14.88
CA VAL A 14 12.92 -4.12 13.79
C VAL A 14 13.27 -5.60 13.84
N VAL A 15 12.24 -6.46 13.81
CA VAL A 15 12.44 -7.90 13.75
C VAL A 15 12.77 -8.30 12.32
N HIS A 16 13.92 -8.93 12.11
CA HIS A 16 14.31 -9.48 10.81
C HIS A 16 14.20 -11.00 10.80
N LEU A 17 13.44 -11.54 9.87
CA LEU A 17 13.23 -12.97 9.69
C LEU A 17 13.72 -13.41 8.31
N LYS A 18 14.45 -14.52 8.24
CA LYS A 18 14.86 -15.08 6.95
C LYS A 18 13.67 -15.64 6.17
N GLU A 19 12.78 -16.33 6.86
CA GLU A 19 11.59 -16.96 6.30
C GLU A 19 10.46 -16.96 7.32
N ILE A 20 9.24 -16.70 6.87
CA ILE A 20 8.00 -16.76 7.65
C ILE A 20 6.84 -17.06 6.71
N ASN A 21 5.71 -17.52 7.23
CA ASN A 21 4.47 -17.63 6.45
C ASN A 21 3.98 -16.25 5.99
N SER A 22 3.80 -15.30 6.92
CA SER A 22 3.40 -13.93 6.62
C SER A 22 3.84 -12.99 7.74
N THR A 23 4.41 -11.84 7.38
CA THR A 23 4.79 -10.80 8.33
C THR A 23 3.58 -10.20 9.06
N ASN A 24 2.43 -10.08 8.40
CA ASN A 24 1.17 -9.68 9.03
C ASN A 24 0.71 -10.72 10.06
N GLU A 25 0.77 -12.00 9.73
CA GLU A 25 0.38 -13.08 10.63
C GLU A 25 1.28 -13.16 11.86
N TYR A 26 2.58 -12.92 11.69
CA TYR A 26 3.52 -12.78 12.80
C TYR A 26 3.04 -11.73 13.80
N LEU A 27 2.69 -10.53 13.33
CA LEU A 27 2.24 -9.42 14.18
C LEU A 27 0.87 -9.65 14.83
N LYS A 28 0.00 -10.49 14.25
CA LYS A 28 -1.26 -10.89 14.89
C LYS A 28 -1.02 -11.68 16.18
N ASN A 29 0.01 -12.52 16.17
CA ASN A 29 0.35 -13.41 17.28
C ASN A 29 1.22 -12.72 18.35
N VAL A 30 1.65 -11.48 18.12
CA VAL A 30 2.42 -10.70 19.10
C VAL A 30 1.47 -10.00 20.08
N THR A 31 1.74 -10.17 21.37
CA THR A 31 0.89 -9.64 22.46
C THR A 31 1.34 -8.28 23.01
N THR A 32 2.45 -7.72 22.49
CA THR A 32 2.89 -6.39 22.94
C THR A 32 1.92 -5.28 22.49
N HIS A 33 1.78 -4.27 23.32
CA HIS A 33 0.99 -3.05 23.04
C HIS A 33 1.85 -1.89 22.54
N SER A 34 3.09 -2.14 22.13
CA SER A 34 3.97 -1.16 21.51
C SER A 34 3.97 -1.28 20.00
N SER A 35 4.31 -0.20 19.30
CA SER A 35 4.61 -0.26 17.87
C SER A 35 5.77 -1.23 17.63
N LEU A 36 5.60 -2.13 16.70
CA LEU A 36 6.59 -3.14 16.34
C LEU A 36 6.58 -3.30 14.82
N ALA A 37 7.75 -3.47 14.24
CA ALA A 37 7.90 -3.74 12.82
C ALA A 37 8.65 -5.05 12.58
N VAL A 38 8.30 -5.74 11.52
CA VAL A 38 8.92 -6.98 11.06
C VAL A 38 9.17 -6.92 9.57
N VAL A 39 10.33 -7.39 9.15
CA VAL A 39 10.71 -7.58 7.75
C VAL A 39 11.13 -9.03 7.55
N ALA A 40 10.80 -9.61 6.39
CA ALA A 40 11.20 -10.95 6.04
C ALA A 40 11.90 -10.97 4.68
N ASP A 41 12.93 -11.82 4.55
CA ASP A 41 13.60 -12.07 3.29
C ASP A 41 12.69 -12.87 2.34
N TYR A 42 11.84 -13.73 2.92
CA TYR A 42 10.87 -14.54 2.17
C TYR A 42 9.60 -14.82 2.96
N GLN A 43 8.46 -14.76 2.28
CA GLN A 43 7.16 -15.20 2.79
C GLN A 43 6.65 -16.42 2.03
N THR A 44 6.35 -17.52 2.74
CA THR A 44 5.79 -18.74 2.11
C THR A 44 4.30 -18.63 1.79
N GLU A 45 3.57 -17.78 2.52
CA GLU A 45 2.12 -17.56 2.41
C GLU A 45 1.81 -16.07 2.42
N GLY A 46 2.51 -15.29 1.57
CA GLY A 46 2.27 -13.85 1.45
C GLY A 46 0.82 -13.55 1.10
N ARG A 47 0.22 -12.55 1.76
CA ARG A 47 -1.23 -12.25 1.69
C ARG A 47 -1.49 -10.87 1.11
N GLY A 48 -2.50 -10.81 0.25
CA GLY A 48 -3.13 -9.58 -0.25
C GLY A 48 -4.57 -9.45 0.25
N GLN A 49 -5.27 -8.43 -0.23
CA GLN A 49 -6.69 -8.23 0.08
C GLN A 49 -7.57 -9.37 -0.50
N TYR A 50 -8.67 -9.67 0.19
CA TYR A 50 -9.69 -10.64 -0.26
C TYR A 50 -9.15 -12.03 -0.58
N GLY A 51 -8.18 -12.51 0.20
CA GLY A 51 -7.59 -13.84 0.01
C GLY A 51 -6.63 -13.96 -1.17
N LYS A 52 -6.31 -12.87 -1.87
CA LYS A 52 -5.30 -12.87 -2.92
C LYS A 52 -3.92 -13.17 -2.32
N VAL A 53 -3.08 -13.87 -3.08
CA VAL A 53 -1.70 -14.16 -2.70
C VAL A 53 -0.82 -12.96 -3.06
N TRP A 54 0.10 -12.60 -2.16
CA TRP A 54 1.23 -11.74 -2.46
C TRP A 54 2.45 -12.62 -2.74
N GLU A 55 2.84 -12.67 -4.01
CA GLU A 55 4.02 -13.42 -4.44
C GLU A 55 5.29 -12.58 -4.27
N SER A 56 6.33 -13.17 -3.73
CA SER A 56 7.66 -12.55 -3.70
C SER A 56 8.75 -13.63 -3.82
N VAL A 57 9.80 -13.31 -4.58
CA VAL A 57 11.00 -14.14 -4.63
C VAL A 57 11.91 -13.75 -3.47
N SER A 58 12.51 -14.76 -2.83
CA SER A 58 13.40 -14.57 -1.68
C SER A 58 14.50 -13.55 -1.97
N ASN A 59 14.70 -12.61 -1.04
CA ASN A 59 15.70 -11.55 -1.09
C ASN A 59 15.59 -10.58 -2.31
N GLN A 60 14.46 -10.59 -3.04
CA GLN A 60 14.29 -9.69 -4.19
C GLN A 60 13.30 -8.56 -3.95
N ASN A 61 12.47 -8.65 -2.92
CA ASN A 61 11.42 -7.69 -2.65
C ASN A 61 11.44 -7.26 -1.18
N LEU A 62 10.90 -6.09 -0.89
CA LEU A 62 10.65 -5.68 0.48
C LEU A 62 9.31 -6.23 0.94
N THR A 63 9.32 -7.13 1.92
CA THR A 63 8.14 -7.62 2.64
C THR A 63 8.22 -7.15 4.09
N PHE A 64 7.51 -6.09 4.37
CA PHE A 64 7.60 -5.33 5.59
C PHE A 64 6.21 -5.16 6.21
N SER A 65 6.07 -5.41 7.50
CA SER A 65 4.83 -5.13 8.23
C SER A 65 5.12 -4.43 9.55
N PHE A 66 4.17 -3.60 9.98
CA PHE A 66 4.22 -3.00 11.31
C PHE A 66 2.83 -2.98 11.96
N GLN A 67 2.81 -2.96 13.28
CA GLN A 67 1.61 -2.67 14.06
C GLN A 67 1.65 -1.25 14.61
N TRP A 68 0.49 -0.61 14.57
CA TRP A 68 0.28 0.75 15.03
C TRP A 68 -1.03 0.87 15.81
N TYR A 69 -1.06 1.79 16.76
CA TYR A 69 -2.20 2.03 17.64
C TYR A 69 -2.72 3.45 17.42
N PRO A 70 -3.73 3.64 16.54
CA PRO A 70 -4.31 4.96 16.29
C PRO A 70 -5.07 5.46 17.52
N ILE A 71 -5.07 6.78 17.73
CA ILE A 71 -5.76 7.40 18.86
C ILE A 71 -7.16 7.82 18.42
N ASN A 72 -8.20 7.31 19.12
CA ASN A 72 -9.60 7.69 18.94
C ASN A 72 -10.13 7.60 17.49
N LEU A 73 -9.63 6.65 16.69
CA LEU A 73 -10.07 6.47 15.33
C LEU A 73 -11.31 5.57 15.29
N LYS A 74 -12.43 6.12 14.81
CA LYS A 74 -13.68 5.37 14.64
C LYS A 74 -13.63 4.49 13.41
N VAL A 75 -14.40 3.40 13.40
CA VAL A 75 -14.50 2.44 12.29
C VAL A 75 -14.89 3.12 10.98
N GLU A 76 -15.84 4.06 11.01
CA GLU A 76 -16.28 4.85 9.85
C GLU A 76 -15.15 5.68 9.21
N GLN A 77 -14.09 5.97 9.95
CA GLN A 77 -12.90 6.68 9.49
C GLN A 77 -11.78 5.74 9.04
N GLY A 78 -12.05 4.44 8.95
CA GLY A 78 -11.02 3.41 8.68
C GLY A 78 -10.24 3.63 7.39
N PHE A 79 -10.87 4.20 6.36
CA PHE A 79 -10.17 4.50 5.10
C PHE A 79 -9.05 5.55 5.26
N LYS A 80 -9.12 6.39 6.30
CA LYS A 80 -8.04 7.32 6.63
C LYS A 80 -6.69 6.61 6.82
N ILE A 81 -6.69 5.38 7.33
CA ILE A 81 -5.47 4.58 7.47
C ILE A 81 -4.86 4.28 6.09
N SER A 82 -5.70 3.89 5.12
CA SER A 82 -5.24 3.66 3.74
C SER A 82 -4.66 4.93 3.12
N GLN A 83 -5.29 6.07 3.35
CA GLN A 83 -4.78 7.37 2.88
C GLN A 83 -3.41 7.68 3.49
N LEU A 84 -3.28 7.57 4.82
CA LEU A 84 -2.02 7.84 5.54
C LEU A 84 -0.89 6.96 5.04
N VAL A 85 -1.11 5.65 5.05
CA VAL A 85 -0.10 4.66 4.66
C VAL A 85 0.31 4.83 3.20
N SER A 86 -0.65 5.00 2.30
CA SER A 86 -0.37 5.17 0.86
C SER A 86 0.44 6.46 0.59
N LEU A 87 0.12 7.57 1.27
CA LEU A 87 0.84 8.82 1.11
C LEU A 87 2.30 8.73 1.59
N VAL A 88 2.53 8.07 2.74
CA VAL A 88 3.90 7.87 3.26
C VAL A 88 4.72 6.99 2.32
N ILE A 89 4.15 5.88 1.83
CA ILE A 89 4.83 5.00 0.88
C ILE A 89 5.12 5.73 -0.43
N LEU A 90 4.12 6.47 -0.94
CA LEU A 90 4.25 7.24 -2.16
C LEU A 90 5.40 8.25 -2.08
N ASP A 91 5.48 9.00 -0.98
CA ASP A 91 6.55 9.96 -0.75
C ASP A 91 7.92 9.28 -0.68
N ALA A 92 8.03 8.19 0.08
CA ALA A 92 9.27 7.42 0.17
C ALA A 92 9.71 6.89 -1.20
N VAL A 93 8.80 6.32 -2.00
CA VAL A 93 9.09 5.80 -3.33
C VAL A 93 9.51 6.92 -4.29
N ASN A 94 8.79 8.04 -4.30
CA ASN A 94 9.08 9.17 -5.18
C ASN A 94 10.49 9.75 -4.98
N GLN A 95 11.02 9.70 -3.76
CA GLN A 95 12.40 10.15 -3.49
C GLN A 95 13.45 9.28 -4.18
N PHE A 96 13.16 8.00 -4.42
CA PHE A 96 14.07 7.09 -5.13
C PHE A 96 13.97 7.19 -6.65
N ILE A 97 12.78 7.49 -7.19
CA ILE A 97 12.53 7.39 -8.62
C ILE A 97 12.61 8.72 -9.38
N ALA A 98 12.82 9.84 -8.68
CA ALA A 98 12.89 11.15 -9.33
C ALA A 98 13.81 11.16 -10.57
N PRO A 99 13.43 11.83 -11.65
CA PRO A 99 12.28 12.71 -11.82
C PRO A 99 10.94 12.00 -12.19
N ASP A 100 10.95 10.67 -12.35
CA ASP A 100 9.71 9.89 -12.52
C ASP A 100 8.80 10.03 -11.30
N LYS A 101 7.52 9.70 -11.44
CA LYS A 101 6.52 9.80 -10.39
C LYS A 101 5.70 8.51 -10.25
N ALA A 102 5.48 8.10 -9.01
CA ALA A 102 4.51 7.08 -8.64
C ALA A 102 3.15 7.70 -8.34
N TYR A 103 2.11 6.89 -8.38
CA TYR A 103 0.73 7.27 -8.10
C TYR A 103 0.05 6.21 -7.22
N ILE A 104 -0.97 6.62 -6.50
CA ILE A 104 -1.82 5.71 -5.75
C ILE A 104 -2.92 5.19 -6.69
N LYS A 105 -3.03 3.87 -6.84
CA LYS A 105 -4.19 3.25 -7.47
C LYS A 105 -5.14 2.77 -6.36
N TRP A 106 -6.36 3.33 -6.36
CA TRP A 106 -7.37 2.94 -5.40
C TRP A 106 -7.63 1.42 -5.42
N PRO A 107 -7.81 0.78 -4.24
CA PRO A 107 -7.79 1.40 -2.92
C PRO A 107 -6.41 1.39 -2.22
N ASN A 108 -5.43 0.59 -2.67
CA ASN A 108 -4.27 0.19 -1.85
C ASN A 108 -3.00 -0.18 -2.63
N ASP A 109 -2.89 0.23 -3.88
CA ASP A 109 -1.73 -0.09 -4.71
C ASP A 109 -0.90 1.17 -5.03
N ILE A 110 0.41 1.01 -5.15
CA ILE A 110 1.28 2.04 -5.73
C ILE A 110 1.72 1.58 -7.12
N ILE A 111 1.61 2.48 -8.07
CA ILE A 111 1.92 2.21 -9.47
C ILE A 111 2.91 3.23 -10.04
N ILE A 112 3.74 2.77 -10.97
CA ILE A 112 4.66 3.57 -11.78
C ILE A 112 4.48 3.13 -13.22
N LYS A 113 4.38 4.07 -14.18
CA LYS A 113 4.26 3.75 -15.61
C LYS A 113 3.20 2.67 -15.90
N ASN A 114 2.02 2.81 -15.29
CA ASN A 114 0.88 1.89 -15.37
C ASN A 114 1.13 0.47 -14.83
N LYS A 115 2.21 0.25 -14.08
CA LYS A 115 2.55 -1.05 -13.49
C LYS A 115 2.48 -0.98 -11.96
N LYS A 116 1.90 -2.00 -11.34
CA LYS A 116 1.84 -2.15 -9.89
C LYS A 116 3.22 -2.56 -9.37
N ILE A 117 3.76 -1.75 -8.47
CA ILE A 117 5.04 -2.03 -7.80
C ILE A 117 4.87 -2.32 -6.31
N CYS A 118 3.76 -1.86 -5.71
CA CYS A 118 3.53 -2.07 -4.28
C CYS A 118 2.06 -2.40 -4.02
N GLY A 119 1.83 -3.29 -3.08
CA GLY A 119 0.52 -3.60 -2.51
C GLY A 119 0.53 -3.36 -1.00
N ILE A 120 -0.58 -2.85 -0.48
CA ILE A 120 -0.75 -2.53 0.93
C ILE A 120 -1.89 -3.38 1.49
N LEU A 121 -1.65 -4.07 2.61
CA LEU A 121 -2.66 -4.85 3.32
C LEU A 121 -2.86 -4.28 4.72
N ILE A 122 -4.06 -3.78 4.99
CA ILE A 122 -4.41 -3.18 6.28
C ILE A 122 -5.40 -4.10 6.99
N GLU A 123 -5.06 -4.53 8.20
CA GLU A 123 -5.88 -5.41 9.03
C GLU A 123 -6.14 -4.74 10.39
N PRO A 124 -7.31 -4.09 10.57
CA PRO A 124 -7.66 -3.43 11.82
C PRO A 124 -8.20 -4.42 12.86
N THR A 125 -7.92 -4.15 14.14
CA THR A 125 -8.62 -4.75 15.27
C THR A 125 -9.60 -3.72 15.82
N ILE A 126 -10.89 -4.09 15.86
CA ILE A 126 -11.97 -3.19 16.23
C ILE A 126 -12.54 -3.61 17.58
N GLN A 127 -12.74 -2.63 18.48
CA GLN A 127 -13.43 -2.81 19.74
C GLN A 127 -14.23 -1.54 20.09
N ASN A 128 -15.49 -1.69 20.49
CA ASN A 128 -16.37 -0.57 20.88
C ASN A 128 -16.46 0.54 19.82
N ASN A 129 -16.61 0.16 18.55
CA ASN A 129 -16.66 1.07 17.39
C ASN A 129 -15.39 1.92 17.17
N LEU A 130 -14.27 1.54 17.79
CA LEU A 130 -12.97 2.16 17.62
C LEU A 130 -11.96 1.17 17.03
N ILE A 131 -11.08 1.67 16.21
CA ILE A 131 -9.92 0.92 15.71
C ILE A 131 -8.82 1.02 16.78
N GLN A 132 -8.58 -0.10 17.48
CA GLN A 132 -7.63 -0.16 18.60
C GLN A 132 -6.21 -0.44 18.15
N LYS A 133 -6.06 -1.29 17.14
CA LYS A 133 -4.78 -1.70 16.58
C LYS A 133 -4.92 -1.86 15.09
N VAL A 134 -3.89 -1.54 14.36
CA VAL A 134 -3.79 -1.77 12.91
C VAL A 134 -2.51 -2.53 12.63
N ILE A 135 -2.61 -3.59 11.84
CA ILE A 135 -1.46 -4.22 11.22
C ILE A 135 -1.43 -3.77 9.76
N VAL A 136 -0.30 -3.22 9.35
CA VAL A 136 -0.06 -2.74 8.00
C VAL A 136 1.01 -3.60 7.36
N GLY A 137 0.65 -4.33 6.31
CA GLY A 137 1.58 -5.08 5.46
C GLY A 137 1.89 -4.31 4.19
N ILE A 138 3.15 -4.26 3.82
CA ILE A 138 3.67 -3.57 2.65
C ILE A 138 4.52 -4.57 1.86
N GLY A 139 4.07 -4.89 0.66
CA GLY A 139 4.86 -5.62 -0.32
C GLY A 139 5.31 -4.66 -1.41
N LEU A 140 6.62 -4.43 -1.53
CA LEU A 140 7.20 -3.60 -2.59
C LEU A 140 8.10 -4.46 -3.47
N ASN A 141 7.78 -4.53 -4.75
CA ASN A 141 8.57 -5.23 -5.75
C ASN A 141 9.82 -4.40 -6.08
N VAL A 142 10.99 -4.89 -5.71
CA VAL A 142 12.26 -4.17 -5.85
C VAL A 142 13.09 -4.73 -6.98
N ASN A 143 13.60 -5.96 -6.83
CA ASN A 143 14.56 -6.57 -7.75
C ASN A 143 13.99 -7.75 -8.57
N GLN A 144 12.81 -8.24 -8.25
CA GLN A 144 12.15 -9.32 -8.99
C GLN A 144 11.84 -8.86 -10.42
N THR A 145 12.28 -9.63 -11.41
CA THR A 145 12.06 -9.29 -12.83
C THR A 145 11.04 -10.18 -13.53
N GLN A 146 10.67 -11.30 -12.91
CA GLN A 146 9.70 -12.24 -13.45
C GLN A 146 8.49 -12.33 -12.52
N PHE A 147 7.30 -12.24 -13.10
CA PHE A 147 6.01 -12.36 -12.40
C PHE A 147 5.17 -13.41 -13.10
N GLN A 148 4.22 -14.02 -12.38
CA GLN A 148 3.31 -15.00 -12.95
C GLN A 148 2.45 -14.37 -14.06
N GLU A 149 2.08 -15.17 -15.05
CA GLU A 149 1.28 -14.74 -16.21
C GLU A 149 -0.08 -14.14 -15.82
N ASN A 150 -0.65 -14.59 -14.72
CA ASN A 150 -1.91 -14.05 -14.17
C ASN A 150 -1.75 -12.68 -13.51
N MET A 151 -0.55 -12.10 -13.44
CA MET A 151 -0.24 -10.78 -12.90
C MET A 151 0.35 -9.83 -13.99
N PRO A 152 -0.32 -9.58 -15.11
CA PRO A 152 0.24 -8.86 -16.26
C PRO A 152 0.60 -7.40 -15.96
N ASN A 153 0.05 -6.85 -14.87
CA ASN A 153 0.28 -5.46 -14.45
C ASN A 153 1.31 -5.34 -13.32
N ALA A 154 1.86 -6.45 -12.80
CA ALA A 154 2.94 -6.41 -11.84
C ALA A 154 4.26 -5.99 -12.51
N SER A 155 5.08 -5.27 -11.76
CA SER A 155 6.45 -4.93 -12.14
C SER A 155 7.26 -4.60 -10.89
N SER A 156 8.55 -4.32 -11.07
CA SER A 156 9.46 -3.93 -10.00
C SER A 156 10.24 -2.66 -10.33
N LEU A 157 10.91 -2.11 -9.33
CA LEU A 157 11.81 -0.98 -9.53
C LEU A 157 12.92 -1.34 -10.53
N SER A 158 13.54 -2.52 -10.41
CA SER A 158 14.58 -2.98 -11.33
C SER A 158 14.09 -3.13 -12.76
N SER A 159 12.88 -3.65 -12.96
CA SER A 159 12.30 -3.80 -14.31
C SER A 159 11.98 -2.45 -14.95
N LEU A 160 11.50 -1.47 -14.16
CA LEU A 160 11.14 -0.14 -14.66
C LEU A 160 12.33 0.80 -14.82
N PHE A 161 13.41 0.57 -14.09
CA PHE A 161 14.62 1.39 -14.05
C PHE A 161 15.89 0.52 -14.13
N PRO A 162 16.13 -0.16 -15.26
CA PRO A 162 17.18 -1.19 -15.38
C PRO A 162 18.62 -0.63 -15.22
N ASN A 163 18.79 0.68 -15.32
CA ASN A 163 20.09 1.33 -15.16
C ASN A 163 20.35 1.82 -13.71
N ARG A 164 19.50 1.43 -12.76
CA ARG A 164 19.65 1.78 -11.33
C ARG A 164 19.85 0.52 -10.50
N THR A 165 20.64 0.63 -9.44
CA THR A 165 20.77 -0.43 -8.43
C THR A 165 19.85 -0.14 -7.26
N TRP A 166 19.19 -1.17 -6.74
CA TRP A 166 18.21 -1.05 -5.69
C TRP A 166 18.60 -1.90 -4.48
N GLU A 167 18.94 -1.23 -3.40
CA GLU A 167 19.29 -1.85 -2.13
C GLU A 167 18.05 -1.89 -1.21
N ILE A 168 17.54 -3.08 -0.94
CA ILE A 168 16.30 -3.29 -0.16
C ILE A 168 16.42 -2.66 1.23
N ASN A 169 17.58 -2.78 1.89
CA ASN A 169 17.80 -2.24 3.22
C ASN A 169 17.74 -0.70 3.24
N VAL A 170 18.26 -0.04 2.19
CA VAL A 170 18.18 1.42 2.06
C VAL A 170 16.72 1.86 1.85
N ILE A 171 15.96 1.11 1.08
CA ILE A 171 14.53 1.37 0.87
C ILE A 171 13.76 1.17 2.18
N LEU A 172 14.05 0.10 2.93
CA LEU A 172 13.43 -0.16 4.23
C LEU A 172 13.72 0.95 5.24
N GLU A 173 14.98 1.35 5.40
CA GLU A 173 15.40 2.44 6.28
C GLU A 173 14.65 3.75 5.94
N LYS A 174 14.58 4.08 4.65
CA LYS A 174 13.83 5.26 4.19
C LYS A 174 12.34 5.15 4.47
N MET A 175 11.76 3.98 4.25
CA MET A 175 10.34 3.72 4.53
C MET A 175 10.04 3.91 6.02
N ILE A 176 10.85 3.32 6.88
CA ILE A 176 10.74 3.46 8.35
C ILE A 176 10.82 4.93 8.75
N THR A 177 11.86 5.63 8.30
CA THR A 177 12.06 7.06 8.60
C THR A 177 10.86 7.89 8.14
N SER A 178 10.33 7.62 6.93
CA SER A 178 9.16 8.32 6.41
C SER A 178 7.92 8.08 7.27
N PHE A 179 7.69 6.86 7.74
CA PHE A 179 6.57 6.55 8.65
C PHE A 179 6.72 7.26 10.00
N GLU A 180 7.90 7.20 10.61
CA GLU A 180 8.16 7.85 11.90
C GLU A 180 7.96 9.37 11.85
N MET A 181 8.39 10.00 10.77
CA MET A 181 8.26 11.45 10.59
C MET A 181 6.83 11.89 10.24
N GLN A 182 6.15 11.16 9.36
CA GLN A 182 4.90 11.63 8.74
C GLN A 182 3.65 11.11 9.43
N LEU A 183 3.65 9.89 9.96
CA LEU A 183 2.46 9.28 10.55
C LEU A 183 1.88 10.12 11.71
N PRO A 184 2.68 10.64 12.66
CA PRO A 184 2.19 11.50 13.73
C PRO A 184 1.56 12.82 13.24
N ILE A 185 2.03 13.34 12.11
CA ILE A 185 1.52 14.59 11.51
C ILE A 185 0.23 14.32 10.75
N LEU A 186 0.27 13.37 9.83
CA LEU A 186 -0.83 13.08 8.91
C LEU A 186 -2.08 12.59 9.63
N GLN A 187 -1.96 11.89 10.77
CA GLN A 187 -3.13 11.43 11.53
C GLN A 187 -4.00 12.59 12.05
N ASN A 188 -3.45 13.80 12.19
CA ASN A 188 -4.11 14.98 12.73
C ASN A 188 -4.68 15.92 11.67
N ILE A 189 -4.49 15.65 10.39
CA ILE A 189 -4.95 16.49 9.28
C ILE A 189 -5.93 15.75 8.37
N ASN A 190 -6.63 16.50 7.53
CA ASN A 190 -7.44 15.92 6.46
C ASN A 190 -6.53 15.52 5.29
N THR A 191 -6.32 14.22 5.13
CA THR A 191 -5.43 13.65 4.11
C THR A 191 -6.11 13.41 2.76
N ARG A 192 -7.45 13.51 2.68
CA ARG A 192 -8.22 13.19 1.46
C ARG A 192 -7.80 14.01 0.25
N LEU A 193 -7.58 15.32 0.43
CA LEU A 193 -7.15 16.17 -0.70
C LEU A 193 -5.78 15.75 -1.24
N PHE A 194 -4.84 15.43 -0.35
CA PHE A 194 -3.51 14.94 -0.76
C PHE A 194 -3.61 13.57 -1.42
N PHE A 195 -4.42 12.68 -0.87
CA PHE A 195 -4.67 11.36 -1.44
C PHE A 195 -5.27 11.48 -2.86
N ASN A 196 -6.35 12.25 -3.01
CA ASN A 196 -7.00 12.48 -4.30
C ASN A 196 -6.03 13.11 -5.33
N GLY A 197 -5.23 14.10 -4.93
CA GLY A 197 -4.24 14.73 -5.82
C GLY A 197 -3.11 13.81 -6.28
N ASN A 198 -2.95 12.64 -5.65
CA ASN A 198 -1.97 11.64 -6.01
C ASN A 198 -2.58 10.33 -6.55
N LEU A 199 -3.90 10.30 -6.78
CA LEU A 199 -4.55 9.16 -7.41
C LEU A 199 -4.14 9.04 -8.88
N PHE A 200 -3.96 7.80 -9.29
CA PHE A 200 -3.73 7.45 -10.68
C PHE A 200 -4.90 7.91 -11.56
N LYS A 201 -4.59 8.65 -12.62
CA LYS A 201 -5.58 9.20 -13.55
C LYS A 201 -6.69 10.02 -12.87
N ILE A 202 -6.36 10.78 -11.82
CA ILE A 202 -7.32 11.74 -11.25
C ILE A 202 -7.74 12.75 -12.30
N ASN A 203 -9.04 13.01 -12.44
CA ASN A 203 -9.67 13.85 -13.47
C ASN A 203 -9.43 13.37 -14.92
N GLU A 204 -8.95 12.15 -15.11
CA GLU A 204 -8.75 11.52 -16.42
C GLU A 204 -9.71 10.36 -16.61
N VAL A 205 -9.78 9.89 -17.88
CA VAL A 205 -10.60 8.73 -18.22
C VAL A 205 -9.94 7.44 -17.72
N VAL A 206 -10.74 6.66 -17.02
CA VAL A 206 -10.44 5.27 -16.65
C VAL A 206 -11.47 4.33 -17.27
N THR A 207 -11.04 3.14 -17.63
CA THR A 207 -11.93 2.09 -18.08
C THR A 207 -12.04 1.04 -16.99
N ILE A 208 -13.26 0.71 -16.62
CA ILE A 208 -13.56 -0.34 -15.64
C ILE A 208 -14.53 -1.35 -16.24
N LYS A 209 -14.43 -2.59 -15.77
CA LYS A 209 -15.46 -3.60 -15.97
C LYS A 209 -16.22 -3.73 -14.66
N LYS A 210 -17.53 -3.50 -14.70
CA LYS A 210 -18.43 -3.68 -13.57
C LYS A 210 -19.50 -4.70 -14.01
N GLU A 211 -19.61 -5.80 -13.25
CA GLU A 211 -20.42 -6.95 -13.65
C GLU A 211 -20.02 -7.45 -15.06
N ASN A 212 -20.89 -7.27 -16.07
CA ASN A 212 -20.61 -7.66 -17.46
C ASN A 212 -20.44 -6.46 -18.41
N GLU A 213 -20.39 -5.24 -17.89
CA GLU A 213 -20.30 -4.03 -18.68
C GLU A 213 -18.91 -3.38 -18.59
N ILE A 214 -18.43 -2.89 -19.73
CA ILE A 214 -17.21 -2.07 -19.78
C ILE A 214 -17.64 -0.60 -19.82
N LEU A 215 -17.21 0.14 -18.80
CA LEU A 215 -17.58 1.54 -18.61
C LEU A 215 -16.35 2.43 -18.75
N SER A 216 -16.49 3.50 -19.55
CA SER A 216 -15.51 4.60 -19.58
C SER A 216 -15.99 5.70 -18.65
N CYS A 217 -15.16 6.02 -17.64
CA CYS A 217 -15.52 6.95 -16.58
C CYS A 217 -14.42 7.99 -16.37
N ILE A 218 -14.77 9.16 -15.85
CA ILE A 218 -13.81 10.11 -15.31
C ILE A 218 -13.58 9.76 -13.84
N ASN A 219 -12.32 9.63 -13.43
CA ASN A 219 -11.95 9.45 -12.02
C ASN A 219 -12.10 10.79 -11.28
N LEU A 220 -13.06 10.89 -10.35
CA LEU A 220 -13.30 12.08 -9.53
C LEU A 220 -12.62 12.00 -8.14
N GLY A 221 -11.90 10.93 -7.83
CA GLY A 221 -11.25 10.74 -6.54
C GLY A 221 -12.06 9.87 -5.58
N VAL A 222 -11.82 10.04 -4.30
CA VAL A 222 -12.59 9.36 -3.24
C VAL A 222 -13.40 10.36 -2.42
N ASP A 223 -14.55 9.91 -1.93
CA ASP A 223 -15.39 10.65 -0.99
C ASP A 223 -14.86 10.62 0.46
N GLU A 224 -15.68 10.99 1.43
CA GLU A 224 -15.30 11.04 2.85
C GLU A 224 -15.18 9.65 3.47
N GLU A 225 -15.97 8.71 3.00
CA GLU A 225 -15.95 7.30 3.39
C GLU A 225 -14.82 6.52 2.72
N GLY A 226 -14.20 7.08 1.69
CA GLY A 226 -13.11 6.46 0.93
C GLY A 226 -13.60 5.62 -0.25
N PHE A 227 -14.86 5.76 -0.62
CA PHE A 227 -15.40 5.12 -1.82
C PHE A 227 -14.89 5.82 -3.07
N TRP A 228 -14.60 5.06 -4.10
CA TRP A 228 -14.11 5.62 -5.35
C TRP A 228 -15.26 6.19 -6.17
N VAL A 229 -15.17 7.48 -6.50
CA VAL A 229 -16.20 8.23 -7.19
C VAL A 229 -15.83 8.37 -8.66
N LEU A 230 -16.71 7.91 -9.53
CA LEU A 230 -16.55 7.92 -10.98
C LEU A 230 -17.72 8.59 -11.67
N LYS A 231 -17.46 9.34 -12.74
CA LYS A 231 -18.50 9.86 -13.61
C LYS A 231 -18.54 9.05 -14.91
N ASN A 232 -19.63 8.32 -15.16
CA ASN A 232 -19.84 7.57 -16.37
C ASN A 232 -20.00 8.51 -17.58
N LEU A 233 -19.20 8.30 -18.63
CA LEU A 233 -19.21 9.17 -19.82
C LEU A 233 -20.41 8.93 -20.75
N SER A 234 -21.09 7.78 -20.65
CA SER A 234 -22.21 7.46 -21.54
C SER A 234 -23.53 8.17 -21.14
N ASN A 235 -23.75 8.33 -19.82
CA ASN A 235 -25.00 8.85 -19.28
C ASN A 235 -24.82 9.99 -18.26
N ASN A 236 -23.58 10.36 -17.94
CA ASN A 236 -23.18 11.33 -16.93
C ASN A 236 -23.53 10.96 -15.47
N ASP A 237 -23.92 9.73 -15.21
CA ASP A 237 -24.21 9.27 -13.85
C ASP A 237 -22.96 9.23 -12.98
N ILE A 238 -23.15 9.49 -11.69
CA ILE A 238 -22.10 9.31 -10.68
C ILE A 238 -22.20 7.90 -10.11
N LEU A 239 -21.11 7.17 -10.23
CA LEU A 239 -20.94 5.84 -9.67
C LEU A 239 -20.06 5.95 -8.42
N THR A 240 -20.50 5.33 -7.34
CA THR A 240 -19.72 5.19 -6.11
C THR A 240 -19.37 3.73 -5.91
N ILE A 241 -18.07 3.43 -5.85
CA ILE A 241 -17.54 2.07 -5.73
C ILE A 241 -17.00 1.90 -4.31
N ALA A 242 -17.64 1.05 -3.53
CA ALA A 242 -17.29 0.81 -2.13
C ALA A 242 -16.16 -0.24 -1.97
N SER A 243 -16.07 -1.18 -2.90
CA SER A 243 -15.08 -2.27 -2.86
C SER A 243 -14.42 -2.50 -4.22
N SER A 244 -13.13 -2.77 -4.21
CA SER A 244 -12.41 -3.18 -5.43
C SER A 244 -12.85 -4.54 -5.98
N GLN A 245 -13.68 -5.31 -5.25
CA GLN A 245 -14.31 -6.53 -5.74
C GLN A 245 -15.47 -6.25 -6.70
N GLU A 246 -16.05 -5.04 -6.67
CA GLU A 246 -17.16 -4.66 -7.55
C GLU A 246 -16.72 -4.40 -8.98
N ILE A 247 -15.42 -4.22 -9.20
CA ILE A 247 -14.89 -3.78 -10.48
C ILE A 247 -13.56 -4.44 -10.85
N GLU A 248 -13.27 -4.42 -12.15
CA GLU A 248 -11.95 -4.74 -12.68
C GLU A 248 -11.44 -3.53 -13.50
N TYR A 249 -10.20 -3.11 -13.26
CA TYR A 249 -9.54 -2.12 -14.10
C TYR A 249 -9.20 -2.72 -15.47
N VAL A 250 -9.56 -2.03 -16.54
CA VAL A 250 -9.14 -2.35 -17.91
C VAL A 250 -8.03 -1.36 -18.30
N TYR A 251 -6.82 -1.87 -18.58
CA TYR A 251 -5.61 -1.09 -18.88
C TYR A 251 -5.44 -0.84 -20.38
#